data_757d74006bc7e7da1238f9c1dded7a1d
#
_entry.id   757d74006bc7e7da1238f9c1dded7a1d
#
_cell.length_a   1.000
_cell.length_b   1.000
_cell.length_c   1.000
_cell.angle_alpha   90.00
_cell.angle_beta   90.00
_cell.angle_gamma   90.00
#
_symmetry.space_group_name_H-M   'P 1'
#
loop_
_entity.id
_entity.type
_entity.pdbx_description
1 polymer ?
#
loop_
_entity_poly.entity_id
_entity_poly.type
_entity_poly.pdbx_seq_one_letter_code
_entity_poly.pdbx_strand_id
1 'polypeptide(L)'
;MPIRINLLAEDQAAEEMRRQDPVKRAIVLASFLVALVLMWSGWLQVKLGYAAHEQAKYEGQWAKLEKDFTTVTANLQKTAEIESKLSALHQLETNRFLWGMPLSALQHVMIGNIQVTRIKTSQSYVLTEEVKPKTSDDGKTTPGKPPTSTEKILLTITARDSGSPPGLQVNPFKESIAALPYFKDHLKRVDGVHLTELSPPQTDPTEPGKPFVLLTLDCIYPEKTRSK
;
A
#
# COMPACT_ATOMS: atom_id res chain seq x y z
N MET A 1 -107.60 57.73 -39.46
CA MET A 1 -106.16 57.49 -39.08
C MET A 1 -105.91 55.99 -39.24
N PRO A 2 -105.02 55.54 -40.10
CA PRO A 2 -104.72 54.10 -40.28
C PRO A 2 -103.80 53.65 -39.14
N ILE A 3 -104.20 52.64 -38.41
CA ILE A 3 -103.39 51.97 -37.41
C ILE A 3 -102.34 51.17 -38.18
N ARG A 4 -101.09 51.58 -38.06
CA ARG A 4 -99.91 50.81 -38.56
C ARG A 4 -99.52 49.83 -37.49
N ILE A 5 -99.88 48.60 -37.69
CA ILE A 5 -99.43 47.51 -36.83
C ILE A 5 -97.98 47.13 -37.32
N ASN A 6 -96.98 47.32 -36.44
CA ASN A 6 -95.60 46.98 -36.75
C ASN A 6 -95.41 45.51 -36.41
N LEU A 7 -95.66 44.61 -37.36
CA LEU A 7 -95.49 43.14 -37.19
C LEU A 7 -94.04 42.70 -37.00
N LEU A 8 -93.08 43.58 -37.24
CA LEU A 8 -91.68 43.32 -37.03
C LEU A 8 -91.18 43.60 -35.60
N ALA A 9 -92.02 44.32 -34.82
CA ALA A 9 -91.62 44.67 -33.44
C ALA A 9 -91.59 43.46 -32.50
N GLU A 10 -92.47 42.49 -32.70
CA GLU A 10 -92.49 41.25 -31.90
C GLU A 10 -91.29 40.33 -32.20
N ASP A 11 -90.93 40.21 -33.50
CA ASP A 11 -89.77 39.43 -33.90
C ASP A 11 -88.43 40.04 -33.39
N GLN A 12 -88.32 41.38 -33.43
CA GLN A 12 -87.16 42.08 -32.88
C GLN A 12 -87.08 41.97 -31.38
N ALA A 13 -88.22 42.06 -30.65
CA ALA A 13 -88.22 41.84 -29.20
C ALA A 13 -87.90 40.40 -28.82
N ALA A 14 -88.36 39.43 -29.62
CA ALA A 14 -88.03 38.03 -29.42
C ALA A 14 -86.52 37.72 -29.68
N GLU A 15 -85.91 38.37 -30.71
CA GLU A 15 -84.48 38.28 -30.97
C GLU A 15 -83.65 38.95 -29.90
N GLU A 16 -84.03 40.08 -29.32
CA GLU A 16 -83.38 40.77 -28.24
C GLU A 16 -83.44 39.94 -26.94
N MET A 17 -84.61 39.33 -26.63
CA MET A 17 -84.73 38.41 -25.50
C MET A 17 -83.84 37.15 -25.65
N ARG A 18 -83.74 36.61 -26.89
CA ARG A 18 -82.84 35.49 -27.20
C ARG A 18 -81.36 35.87 -27.04
N ARG A 19 -80.99 37.11 -27.35
CA ARG A 19 -79.65 37.64 -27.18
C ARG A 19 -79.30 37.90 -25.68
N GLN A 20 -80.35 38.14 -24.89
CA GLN A 20 -80.14 38.40 -23.43
C GLN A 20 -80.34 37.17 -22.52
N ASP A 21 -80.52 35.98 -23.14
CA ASP A 21 -80.70 34.75 -22.36
C ASP A 21 -79.56 34.56 -21.40
N PRO A 22 -79.74 34.77 -20.08
CA PRO A 22 -78.66 34.67 -19.10
C PRO A 22 -78.08 33.24 -19.01
N VAL A 23 -78.91 32.24 -19.38
CA VAL A 23 -78.51 30.83 -19.38
C VAL A 23 -77.46 30.54 -20.48
N LYS A 24 -77.64 31.11 -21.68
CA LYS A 24 -76.64 30.96 -22.76
C LYS A 24 -75.31 31.62 -22.42
N ARG A 25 -75.36 32.81 -21.82
CA ARG A 25 -74.13 33.49 -21.34
C ARG A 25 -73.44 32.72 -20.24
N ALA A 26 -74.21 32.14 -19.30
CA ALA A 26 -73.68 31.29 -18.25
C ALA A 26 -73.01 30.03 -18.82
N ILE A 27 -73.64 29.37 -19.83
CA ILE A 27 -73.06 28.18 -20.46
C ILE A 27 -71.77 28.52 -21.21
N VAL A 28 -71.74 29.66 -21.95
CA VAL A 28 -70.53 30.12 -22.67
C VAL A 28 -69.41 30.45 -21.67
N LEU A 29 -69.70 31.13 -20.56
CA LEU A 29 -68.72 31.41 -19.53
C LEU A 29 -68.24 30.14 -18.87
N ALA A 30 -69.11 29.19 -18.53
CA ALA A 30 -68.73 27.92 -17.96
C ALA A 30 -67.83 27.07 -18.88
N SER A 31 -68.19 27.00 -20.18
CA SER A 31 -67.41 26.30 -21.20
C SER A 31 -66.01 26.95 -21.37
N PHE A 32 -65.94 28.29 -21.36
CA PHE A 32 -64.68 29.01 -21.43
C PHE A 32 -63.77 28.74 -20.20
N LEU A 33 -64.35 28.71 -18.99
CA LEU A 33 -63.61 28.34 -17.79
C LEU A 33 -63.05 26.91 -17.79
N VAL A 34 -63.91 25.97 -18.31
CA VAL A 34 -63.47 24.57 -18.45
C VAL A 34 -62.33 24.47 -19.49
N ALA A 35 -62.44 25.17 -20.63
CA ALA A 35 -61.37 25.20 -21.62
C ALA A 35 -60.07 25.80 -21.07
N LEU A 36 -60.16 26.88 -20.26
CA LEU A 36 -59.00 27.48 -19.58
C LEU A 36 -58.33 26.51 -18.62
N VAL A 37 -59.08 25.78 -17.82
CA VAL A 37 -58.57 24.77 -16.88
C VAL A 37 -57.89 23.63 -17.63
N LEU A 38 -58.51 23.15 -18.72
CA LEU A 38 -57.91 22.09 -19.56
C LEU A 38 -56.60 22.57 -20.23
N MET A 39 -56.58 23.79 -20.72
CA MET A 39 -55.38 24.39 -21.31
C MET A 39 -54.24 24.55 -20.27
N TRP A 40 -54.58 25.01 -19.06
CA TRP A 40 -53.67 25.13 -17.96
C TRP A 40 -53.11 23.77 -17.52
N SER A 41 -53.98 22.76 -17.38
CA SER A 41 -53.62 21.39 -17.05
C SER A 41 -52.70 20.78 -18.11
N GLY A 42 -53.01 20.96 -19.39
CA GLY A 42 -52.18 20.49 -20.49
C GLY A 42 -50.77 21.13 -20.47
N TRP A 43 -50.70 22.44 -20.23
CA TRP A 43 -49.43 23.16 -20.14
C TRP A 43 -48.56 22.67 -18.95
N LEU A 44 -49.18 22.39 -17.78
CA LEU A 44 -48.52 21.81 -16.63
C LEU A 44 -47.99 20.42 -16.94
N GLN A 45 -48.73 19.55 -17.61
CA GLN A 45 -48.26 18.21 -17.98
C GLN A 45 -47.05 18.26 -18.94
N VAL A 46 -47.07 19.17 -19.90
CA VAL A 46 -45.94 19.39 -20.81
C VAL A 46 -44.70 19.86 -20.03
N LYS A 47 -44.84 20.82 -19.09
CA LYS A 47 -43.75 21.24 -18.24
C LYS A 47 -43.19 20.10 -17.36
N LEU A 48 -44.07 19.29 -16.77
CA LEU A 48 -43.66 18.12 -15.98
C LEU A 48 -42.89 17.12 -16.84
N GLY A 49 -43.33 16.87 -18.07
CA GLY A 49 -42.63 16.00 -19.02
C GLY A 49 -41.21 16.49 -19.35
N TYR A 50 -41.07 17.81 -19.61
CA TYR A 50 -39.75 18.40 -19.84
C TYR A 50 -38.84 18.29 -18.61
N ALA A 51 -39.35 18.60 -17.40
CA ALA A 51 -38.60 18.51 -16.18
C ALA A 51 -38.17 17.06 -15.86
N ALA A 52 -39.05 16.08 -16.06
CA ALA A 52 -38.74 14.66 -15.90
C ALA A 52 -37.67 14.18 -16.89
N HIS A 53 -37.71 14.66 -18.13
CA HIS A 53 -36.68 14.32 -19.12
C HIS A 53 -35.33 14.91 -18.79
N GLU A 54 -35.26 16.16 -18.32
CA GLU A 54 -34.02 16.77 -17.83
C GLU A 54 -33.46 16.03 -16.60
N GLN A 55 -34.32 15.69 -15.67
CA GLN A 55 -33.93 14.93 -14.49
C GLN A 55 -33.34 13.57 -14.87
N ALA A 56 -33.98 12.82 -15.73
CA ALA A 56 -33.48 11.53 -16.22
C ALA A 56 -32.11 11.67 -16.94
N LYS A 57 -31.91 12.77 -17.69
CA LYS A 57 -30.62 13.07 -18.31
C LYS A 57 -29.51 13.31 -17.28
N TYR A 58 -29.79 14.10 -16.24
CA TYR A 58 -28.84 14.36 -15.18
C TYR A 58 -28.56 13.12 -14.31
N GLU A 59 -29.59 12.33 -14.03
CA GLU A 59 -29.44 11.04 -13.33
C GLU A 59 -28.52 10.08 -14.10
N GLY A 60 -28.70 10.01 -15.43
CA GLY A 60 -27.85 9.22 -16.32
C GLY A 60 -26.42 9.70 -16.38
N GLN A 61 -26.16 11.01 -16.31
CA GLN A 61 -24.82 11.58 -16.23
C GLN A 61 -24.20 11.32 -14.88
N TRP A 62 -24.98 11.48 -13.81
CA TRP A 62 -24.53 11.22 -12.43
C TRP A 62 -24.13 9.76 -12.23
N ALA A 63 -24.93 8.82 -12.70
CA ALA A 63 -24.64 7.39 -12.63
C ALA A 63 -23.34 7.01 -13.38
N LYS A 64 -23.06 7.65 -14.52
CA LYS A 64 -21.76 7.46 -15.21
C LYS A 64 -20.60 8.02 -14.40
N LEU A 65 -20.75 9.24 -13.89
CA LEU A 65 -19.72 9.90 -13.09
C LEU A 65 -19.40 9.12 -11.80
N GLU A 66 -20.43 8.60 -11.13
CA GLU A 66 -20.28 7.75 -9.95
C GLU A 66 -19.51 6.46 -10.24
N LYS A 67 -19.82 5.82 -11.38
CA LYS A 67 -19.09 4.63 -11.84
C LYS A 67 -17.62 4.95 -12.13
N ASP A 68 -17.35 6.06 -12.79
CA ASP A 68 -15.98 6.49 -13.10
C ASP A 68 -15.24 6.86 -11.81
N PHE A 69 -15.90 7.55 -10.90
CA PHE A 69 -15.33 7.89 -9.58
C PHE A 69 -14.97 6.64 -8.75
N THR A 70 -15.87 5.67 -8.69
CA THR A 70 -15.61 4.41 -7.98
C THR A 70 -14.45 3.64 -8.61
N THR A 71 -14.36 3.63 -9.94
CA THR A 71 -13.25 3.00 -10.68
C THR A 71 -11.93 3.69 -10.40
N VAL A 72 -11.90 5.03 -10.45
CA VAL A 72 -10.69 5.82 -10.14
C VAL A 72 -10.26 5.60 -8.69
N THR A 73 -11.19 5.64 -7.74
CA THR A 73 -10.90 5.42 -6.32
C THR A 73 -10.32 4.02 -6.07
N ALA A 74 -10.92 3.00 -6.69
CA ALA A 74 -10.40 1.63 -6.61
C ALA A 74 -8.99 1.50 -7.21
N ASN A 75 -8.72 2.18 -8.32
CA ASN A 75 -7.40 2.19 -8.94
C ASN A 75 -6.36 2.92 -8.07
N LEU A 76 -6.73 4.05 -7.45
CA LEU A 76 -5.85 4.75 -6.50
C LEU A 76 -5.49 3.89 -5.30
N GLN A 77 -6.47 3.17 -4.73
CA GLN A 77 -6.20 2.22 -3.64
C GLN A 77 -5.24 1.10 -4.06
N LYS A 78 -5.44 0.51 -5.25
CA LYS A 78 -4.53 -0.50 -5.80
C LYS A 78 -3.12 0.05 -6.02
N THR A 79 -3.00 1.28 -6.53
CA THR A 79 -1.70 1.93 -6.73
C THR A 79 -0.99 2.13 -5.41
N ALA A 80 -1.67 2.65 -4.38
CA ALA A 80 -1.10 2.80 -3.05
C ALA A 80 -0.66 1.45 -2.42
N GLU A 81 -1.44 0.39 -2.63
CA GLU A 81 -1.08 -0.95 -2.19
C GLU A 81 0.17 -1.48 -2.92
N ILE A 82 0.25 -1.28 -4.24
CA ILE A 82 1.41 -1.67 -5.05
C ILE A 82 2.65 -0.90 -4.61
N GLU A 83 2.56 0.41 -4.40
CA GLU A 83 3.67 1.24 -3.93
C GLU A 83 4.16 0.79 -2.54
N SER A 84 3.24 0.47 -1.64
CA SER A 84 3.60 -0.09 -0.32
C SER A 84 4.33 -1.43 -0.43
N LYS A 85 3.84 -2.34 -1.28
CA LYS A 85 4.51 -3.63 -1.55
C LYS A 85 5.87 -3.44 -2.20
N LEU A 86 5.99 -2.53 -3.17
CA LEU A 86 7.25 -2.22 -3.83
C LEU A 86 8.29 -1.67 -2.85
N SER A 87 7.87 -0.75 -1.99
CA SER A 87 8.71 -0.21 -0.92
C SER A 87 9.19 -1.30 0.04
N ALA A 88 8.29 -2.20 0.45
CA ALA A 88 8.66 -3.34 1.30
C ALA A 88 9.64 -4.30 0.61
N LEU A 89 9.44 -4.60 -0.68
CA LEU A 89 10.35 -5.43 -1.47
C LEU A 89 11.73 -4.76 -1.62
N HIS A 90 11.77 -3.46 -1.88
CA HIS A 90 13.03 -2.71 -1.96
C HIS A 90 13.78 -2.72 -0.62
N GLN A 91 13.07 -2.61 0.51
CA GLN A 91 13.66 -2.78 1.84
C GLN A 91 14.23 -4.19 2.05
N LEU A 92 13.52 -5.23 1.60
CA LEU A 92 14.01 -6.60 1.69
C LEU A 92 15.25 -6.82 0.80
N GLU A 93 15.28 -6.25 -0.39
CA GLU A 93 16.42 -6.33 -1.29
C GLU A 93 17.66 -5.65 -0.68
N THR A 94 17.52 -4.45 -0.14
CA THR A 94 18.62 -3.71 0.49
C THR A 94 19.10 -4.32 1.81
N ASN A 95 18.24 -5.07 2.49
CA ASN A 95 18.55 -5.73 3.75
C ASN A 95 19.06 -7.17 3.56
N ARG A 96 19.04 -7.68 2.35
CA ARG A 96 19.52 -9.02 2.04
C ARG A 96 21.03 -9.12 2.21
N PHE A 97 21.51 -10.16 2.89
CA PHE A 97 22.93 -10.48 2.93
C PHE A 97 23.45 -10.88 1.54
N LEU A 98 24.45 -10.18 1.06
CA LEU A 98 25.04 -10.42 -0.27
C LEU A 98 26.18 -11.41 -0.17
N TRP A 99 25.94 -12.66 -0.57
CA TRP A 99 26.90 -13.77 -0.49
C TRP A 99 28.10 -13.65 -1.44
N GLY A 100 27.97 -12.92 -2.55
CA GLY A 100 29.01 -12.86 -3.58
C GLY A 100 30.35 -12.38 -3.04
N MET A 101 30.36 -11.27 -2.30
CA MET A 101 31.58 -10.67 -1.77
C MET A 101 32.29 -11.51 -0.73
N PRO A 102 31.59 -12.02 0.34
CA PRO A 102 32.23 -12.90 1.33
C PRO A 102 32.80 -14.18 0.73
N LEU A 103 32.06 -14.82 -0.19
CA LEU A 103 32.51 -16.04 -0.85
C LEU A 103 33.74 -15.79 -1.74
N SER A 104 33.73 -14.71 -2.52
CA SER A 104 34.89 -14.30 -3.32
C SER A 104 36.10 -14.02 -2.42
N ALA A 105 35.89 -13.33 -1.28
CA ALA A 105 36.97 -13.07 -0.33
C ALA A 105 37.52 -14.38 0.26
N LEU A 106 36.68 -15.32 0.64
CA LEU A 106 37.09 -16.62 1.18
C LEU A 106 37.90 -17.46 0.19
N GLN A 107 37.62 -17.37 -1.11
CA GLN A 107 38.37 -18.07 -2.15
C GLN A 107 39.86 -17.66 -2.17
N HIS A 108 40.20 -16.45 -1.72
CA HIS A 108 41.58 -15.95 -1.66
C HIS A 108 42.33 -16.39 -0.40
N VAL A 109 41.65 -17.02 0.56
CA VAL A 109 42.25 -17.47 1.84
C VAL A 109 42.51 -18.97 1.89
N MET A 110 42.32 -19.69 0.79
CA MET A 110 42.47 -21.14 0.76
C MET A 110 43.91 -21.54 1.15
N ILE A 111 44.07 -22.09 2.37
CA ILE A 111 45.32 -22.72 2.85
C ILE A 111 45.23 -24.21 2.50
N GLY A 112 46.31 -24.78 1.96
CA GLY A 112 46.29 -26.09 1.31
C GLY A 112 45.74 -27.27 2.10
N ASN A 113 45.72 -27.19 3.44
CA ASN A 113 45.26 -28.28 4.31
C ASN A 113 43.92 -27.94 5.02
N ILE A 114 43.32 -26.78 4.72
CA ILE A 114 42.04 -26.36 5.28
C ILE A 114 40.95 -26.44 4.20
N GLN A 115 39.89 -27.17 4.53
CA GLN A 115 38.74 -27.30 3.71
C GLN A 115 37.52 -26.70 4.41
N VAL A 116 36.90 -25.65 3.84
CA VAL A 116 35.64 -25.11 4.32
C VAL A 116 34.51 -26.09 3.98
N THR A 117 33.83 -26.59 4.99
CA THR A 117 32.76 -27.59 4.86
C THR A 117 31.38 -26.97 4.91
N ARG A 118 31.22 -25.88 5.67
CA ARG A 118 29.91 -25.19 5.80
C ARG A 118 30.10 -23.70 6.02
N ILE A 119 29.22 -22.93 5.39
CA ILE A 119 29.11 -21.50 5.64
C ILE A 119 27.65 -21.20 5.94
N LYS A 120 27.38 -20.53 7.06
CA LYS A 120 26.04 -20.17 7.50
C LYS A 120 26.01 -18.70 7.88
N THR A 121 24.96 -17.99 7.47
CA THR A 121 24.69 -16.62 7.94
C THR A 121 23.44 -16.63 8.80
N SER A 122 23.53 -15.99 9.96
CA SER A 122 22.41 -15.69 10.83
C SER A 122 22.20 -14.18 10.83
N GLN A 123 21.03 -13.76 10.38
CA GLN A 123 20.63 -12.35 10.36
C GLN A 123 19.41 -12.18 11.26
N SER A 124 19.53 -11.34 12.28
CA SER A 124 18.48 -11.08 13.25
C SER A 124 18.21 -9.60 13.37
N TYR A 125 16.94 -9.25 13.61
CA TYR A 125 16.47 -7.88 13.80
C TYR A 125 15.92 -7.73 15.20
N VAL A 126 16.46 -6.76 15.95
CA VAL A 126 15.95 -6.38 17.26
C VAL A 126 15.20 -5.07 17.10
N LEU A 127 13.89 -5.12 17.33
CA LEU A 127 13.02 -3.95 17.29
C LEU A 127 12.98 -3.32 18.68
N THR A 128 13.29 -2.03 18.76
CA THR A 128 13.10 -1.23 19.98
C THR A 128 11.91 -0.33 19.77
N GLU A 129 10.90 -0.45 20.63
CA GLU A 129 9.68 0.36 20.56
C GLU A 129 9.96 1.85 20.83
N GLU A 130 9.06 2.67 20.35
CA GLU A 130 9.06 4.11 20.60
C GLU A 130 8.94 4.40 22.09
N VAL A 131 9.85 5.21 22.63
CA VAL A 131 9.74 5.75 23.98
C VAL A 131 9.12 7.14 23.88
N LYS A 132 7.86 7.27 24.30
CA LYS A 132 7.18 8.58 24.34
C LYS A 132 7.87 9.52 25.31
N PRO A 133 7.91 10.83 25.02
CA PRO A 133 8.45 11.81 25.97
C PRO A 133 7.67 11.74 27.28
N LYS A 134 8.40 11.66 28.39
CA LYS A 134 7.83 11.70 29.74
C LYS A 134 8.18 13.03 30.39
N THR A 135 7.16 13.75 30.82
CA THR A 135 7.32 14.93 31.67
C THR A 135 7.32 14.47 33.13
N SER A 136 8.41 14.68 33.84
CA SER A 136 8.49 14.40 35.27
C SER A 136 7.77 15.53 36.03
N ASP A 137 7.28 15.23 37.26
CA ASP A 137 6.63 16.20 38.13
C ASP A 137 7.50 17.44 38.45
N ASP A 138 8.82 17.33 38.27
CA ASP A 138 9.80 18.42 38.40
C ASP A 138 9.92 19.31 37.14
N GLY A 139 9.03 19.19 36.15
CA GLY A 139 9.01 20.01 34.94
C GLY A 139 10.12 19.69 33.91
N LYS A 140 10.95 18.66 34.14
CA LYS A 140 11.94 18.21 33.15
C LYS A 140 11.32 17.23 32.16
N THR A 141 11.24 17.64 30.90
CA THR A 141 10.79 16.78 29.79
C THR A 141 11.97 15.95 29.28
N THR A 142 11.91 14.62 29.44
CA THR A 142 12.85 13.71 28.78
C THR A 142 12.38 13.49 27.33
N PRO A 143 13.24 13.80 26.32
CA PRO A 143 12.85 13.62 24.93
C PRO A 143 12.56 12.14 24.63
N GLY A 144 11.49 11.89 23.89
CA GLY A 144 11.17 10.56 23.39
C GLY A 144 12.24 10.04 22.42
N LYS A 145 12.34 8.71 22.28
CA LYS A 145 13.22 8.09 21.28
C LYS A 145 12.35 7.46 20.20
N PRO A 146 12.64 7.68 18.90
CA PRO A 146 11.91 7.05 17.81
C PRO A 146 12.10 5.52 17.85
N PRO A 147 11.19 4.74 17.28
CA PRO A 147 11.35 3.30 17.16
C PRO A 147 12.56 3.00 16.29
N THR A 148 13.41 2.08 16.75
CA THR A 148 14.63 1.70 16.05
C THR A 148 14.66 0.21 15.78
N SER A 149 15.23 -0.17 14.62
CA SER A 149 15.50 -1.55 14.26
C SER A 149 17.01 -1.75 14.19
N THR A 150 17.54 -2.63 15.02
CA THR A 150 18.97 -2.99 15.02
C THR A 150 19.15 -4.33 14.34
N GLU A 151 19.90 -4.33 13.25
CA GLU A 151 20.27 -5.51 12.49
C GLU A 151 21.60 -6.08 13.02
N LYS A 152 21.62 -7.39 13.29
CA LYS A 152 22.81 -8.16 13.68
C LYS A 152 23.06 -9.26 12.68
N ILE A 153 24.25 -9.30 12.11
CA ILE A 153 24.68 -10.31 11.14
C ILE A 153 25.86 -11.08 11.71
N LEU A 154 25.73 -12.39 11.71
CA LEU A 154 26.76 -13.34 12.13
C LEU A 154 27.03 -14.32 10.97
N LEU A 155 28.26 -14.39 10.50
CA LEU A 155 28.69 -15.36 9.50
C LEU A 155 29.52 -16.44 10.20
N THR A 156 29.01 -17.67 10.22
CA THR A 156 29.67 -18.83 10.80
C THR A 156 30.31 -19.67 9.70
N ILE A 157 31.60 -19.90 9.80
CA ILE A 157 32.40 -20.69 8.87
C ILE A 157 32.89 -21.95 9.60
N THR A 158 32.44 -23.11 9.15
CA THR A 158 32.95 -24.41 9.63
C THR A 158 33.97 -24.94 8.63
N ALA A 159 35.14 -25.29 9.10
CA ALA A 159 36.20 -25.82 8.26
C ALA A 159 36.86 -27.06 8.93
N ARG A 160 37.54 -27.82 8.11
CA ARG A 160 38.31 -29.00 8.50
C ARG A 160 39.77 -28.72 8.22
N ASP A 161 40.62 -28.88 9.26
CA ASP A 161 42.09 -28.86 9.14
C ASP A 161 42.62 -30.29 9.13
N SER A 162 43.23 -30.69 8.02
CA SER A 162 43.88 -31.99 7.81
C SER A 162 45.40 -31.88 7.75
N GLY A 163 45.97 -30.79 8.32
CA GLY A 163 47.41 -30.58 8.41
C GLY A 163 48.10 -31.59 9.32
N SER A 164 49.41 -31.66 9.26
CA SER A 164 50.22 -32.51 10.13
C SER A 164 51.21 -31.63 10.92
N PRO A 165 50.99 -31.38 12.25
CA PRO A 165 49.91 -31.89 13.10
C PRO A 165 48.58 -31.14 12.83
N PRO A 166 47.42 -31.85 13.02
CA PRO A 166 46.10 -31.22 12.84
C PRO A 166 45.85 -30.15 13.91
N GLY A 167 45.23 -29.04 13.50
CA GLY A 167 44.96 -27.86 14.37
C GLY A 167 46.04 -26.78 14.32
N LEU A 168 47.21 -27.02 13.70
CA LEU A 168 48.26 -26.01 13.59
C LEU A 168 47.87 -24.84 12.67
N GLN A 169 47.04 -25.10 11.65
CA GLN A 169 46.66 -24.12 10.66
C GLN A 169 45.45 -23.26 11.09
N VAL A 170 44.84 -23.52 12.26
CA VAL A 170 43.65 -22.82 12.72
C VAL A 170 43.92 -21.32 12.94
N ASN A 171 44.97 -20.97 13.65
CA ASN A 171 45.34 -19.58 13.92
C ASN A 171 45.75 -18.82 12.63
N PRO A 172 46.66 -19.37 11.80
CA PRO A 172 46.96 -18.77 10.49
C PRO A 172 45.71 -18.55 9.62
N PHE A 173 44.77 -19.48 9.62
CA PHE A 173 43.54 -19.35 8.88
C PHE A 173 42.63 -18.22 9.40
N LYS A 174 42.47 -18.13 10.75
CA LYS A 174 41.74 -17.04 11.39
C LYS A 174 42.37 -15.68 11.07
N GLU A 175 43.69 -15.56 11.16
CA GLU A 175 44.44 -14.33 10.87
C GLU A 175 44.35 -13.96 9.38
N SER A 176 44.44 -14.95 8.49
CA SER A 176 44.26 -14.73 7.05
C SER A 176 42.90 -14.20 6.70
N ILE A 177 41.83 -14.72 7.32
CA ILE A 177 40.45 -14.18 7.13
C ILE A 177 40.41 -12.74 7.65
N ALA A 178 40.92 -12.48 8.86
CA ALA A 178 40.89 -11.14 9.45
C ALA A 178 41.70 -10.10 8.66
N ALA A 179 42.76 -10.54 7.97
CA ALA A 179 43.63 -9.69 7.15
C ALA A 179 43.06 -9.33 5.76
N LEU A 180 42.06 -10.07 5.28
CA LEU A 180 41.46 -9.77 4.00
C LEU A 180 40.81 -8.40 3.98
N PRO A 181 40.97 -7.61 2.90
CA PRO A 181 40.42 -6.28 2.81
C PRO A 181 38.89 -6.27 3.06
N TYR A 182 38.17 -7.21 2.48
CA TYR A 182 36.72 -7.32 2.65
C TYR A 182 36.32 -7.48 4.12
N PHE A 183 36.93 -8.43 4.83
CA PHE A 183 36.58 -8.71 6.24
C PHE A 183 37.06 -7.61 7.16
N LYS A 184 38.24 -7.04 6.90
CA LYS A 184 38.79 -5.92 7.65
C LYS A 184 37.88 -4.69 7.64
N ASP A 185 37.21 -4.42 6.47
CA ASP A 185 36.37 -3.26 6.31
C ASP A 185 34.92 -3.51 6.79
N HIS A 186 34.46 -4.76 6.76
CA HIS A 186 33.08 -5.11 7.04
C HIS A 186 32.83 -5.78 8.39
N LEU A 187 33.85 -6.31 9.07
CA LEU A 187 33.67 -6.88 10.39
C LEU A 187 33.91 -5.85 11.51
N LYS A 188 33.52 -6.19 12.73
CA LYS A 188 33.84 -5.38 13.90
C LYS A 188 35.38 -5.24 14.01
N ARG A 189 35.84 -4.02 14.29
CA ARG A 189 37.28 -3.71 14.36
C ARG A 189 38.02 -4.47 15.46
N VAL A 190 37.36 -4.77 16.57
CA VAL A 190 37.86 -5.54 17.67
C VAL A 190 37.10 -6.86 17.71
N ASP A 191 37.82 -7.97 17.73
CA ASP A 191 37.21 -9.30 17.77
C ASP A 191 36.20 -9.62 16.67
N GLY A 192 36.45 -9.15 15.45
CA GLY A 192 35.58 -9.42 14.29
C GLY A 192 35.55 -10.88 13.88
N VAL A 193 36.60 -11.66 14.14
CA VAL A 193 36.71 -13.10 13.83
C VAL A 193 37.05 -13.86 15.10
N HIS A 194 36.14 -14.71 15.57
CA HIS A 194 36.30 -15.54 16.74
C HIS A 194 36.38 -17.02 16.38
N LEU A 195 37.27 -17.75 17.07
CA LEU A 195 37.22 -19.19 17.10
C LEU A 195 36.22 -19.61 18.19
N THR A 196 35.06 -20.15 17.74
CA THR A 196 33.96 -20.53 18.65
C THR A 196 34.08 -21.97 19.08
N GLU A 197 34.54 -22.86 18.19
CA GLU A 197 34.65 -24.29 18.49
C GLU A 197 35.87 -24.89 17.79
N LEU A 198 36.55 -25.78 18.50
CA LEU A 198 37.64 -26.59 17.98
C LEU A 198 37.45 -28.01 18.49
N SER A 199 37.22 -28.96 17.56
CA SER A 199 37.06 -30.35 17.95
C SER A 199 38.39 -31.00 18.32
N PRO A 200 38.39 -32.06 19.14
CA PRO A 200 39.57 -32.92 19.27
C PRO A 200 39.88 -33.58 17.91
N PRO A 201 41.15 -34.04 17.71
CA PRO A 201 41.53 -34.77 16.50
C PRO A 201 40.65 -35.99 16.27
N GLN A 202 40.10 -36.08 15.09
CA GLN A 202 39.24 -37.18 14.62
C GLN A 202 39.90 -37.89 13.44
N THR A 203 39.59 -39.16 13.25
CA THR A 203 40.09 -39.94 12.09
C THR A 203 38.95 -40.09 11.09
N ASP A 204 39.23 -39.81 9.84
CA ASP A 204 38.23 -39.98 8.75
C ASP A 204 38.02 -41.47 8.45
N PRO A 205 36.80 -41.97 8.51
CA PRO A 205 36.47 -43.34 8.14
C PRO A 205 36.87 -43.70 6.71
N THR A 206 36.90 -42.69 5.83
CA THR A 206 37.19 -42.87 4.39
C THR A 206 38.68 -42.77 4.07
N GLU A 207 39.49 -42.12 4.93
CA GLU A 207 40.92 -42.01 4.78
C GLU A 207 41.63 -42.44 6.09
N PRO A 208 41.75 -43.73 6.38
CA PRO A 208 42.35 -44.24 7.60
C PRO A 208 43.82 -43.80 7.68
N GLY A 209 44.17 -43.13 8.77
CA GLY A 209 45.55 -42.63 9.04
C GLY A 209 45.73 -41.11 8.81
N LYS A 210 44.75 -40.36 8.37
CA LYS A 210 44.79 -38.91 8.29
C LYS A 210 43.89 -38.28 9.37
N PRO A 211 44.44 -37.89 10.54
CA PRO A 211 43.66 -37.19 11.55
C PRO A 211 43.28 -35.78 11.06
N PHE A 212 42.11 -35.30 11.46
CA PHE A 212 41.64 -33.94 11.17
C PHE A 212 41.01 -33.31 12.40
N VAL A 213 40.89 -31.99 12.37
CA VAL A 213 40.22 -31.19 13.39
C VAL A 213 39.13 -30.35 12.70
N LEU A 214 37.95 -30.33 13.29
CA LEU A 214 36.91 -29.40 12.89
C LEU A 214 37.04 -28.10 13.66
N LEU A 215 36.94 -26.98 12.99
CA LEU A 215 36.96 -25.65 13.55
C LEU A 215 35.74 -24.86 13.11
N THR A 216 35.24 -24.02 14.00
CA THR A 216 34.13 -23.11 13.71
C THR A 216 34.58 -21.69 14.04
N LEU A 217 34.54 -20.82 13.03
CA LEU A 217 34.84 -19.41 13.13
C LEU A 217 33.58 -18.59 12.99
N ASP A 218 33.38 -17.66 13.90
CA ASP A 218 32.30 -16.69 13.82
C ASP A 218 32.84 -15.31 13.41
N CYS A 219 32.33 -14.79 12.33
CA CYS A 219 32.63 -13.47 11.80
C CYS A 219 31.46 -12.51 12.12
N ILE A 220 31.72 -11.55 13.01
CA ILE A 220 30.72 -10.66 13.57
C ILE A 220 30.74 -9.34 12.81
N TYR A 221 29.62 -9.01 12.11
CA TYR A 221 29.45 -7.73 11.44
C TYR A 221 29.05 -6.63 12.45
N PRO A 222 29.36 -5.36 12.18
CA PRO A 222 28.89 -4.26 12.99
C PRO A 222 27.37 -4.17 12.97
N GLU A 223 26.79 -3.87 14.12
CA GLU A 223 25.34 -3.68 14.23
C GLU A 223 24.91 -2.43 13.46
N LYS A 224 23.88 -2.56 12.64
CA LYS A 224 23.29 -1.44 11.90
C LYS A 224 21.96 -1.06 12.54
N THR A 225 21.89 0.12 13.14
CA THR A 225 20.65 0.66 13.70
C THR A 225 20.03 1.63 12.71
N ARG A 226 18.74 1.43 12.42
CA ARG A 226 17.94 2.28 11.55
C ARG A 226 16.75 2.81 12.35
N SER A 227 16.50 4.11 12.30
CA SER A 227 15.24 4.70 12.75
C SER A 227 14.15 4.44 11.70
N LYS A 228 12.97 4.09 12.17
CA LYS A 228 11.82 3.80 11.30
C LYS A 228 11.05 5.09 11.03
#